data_e925f2891c41daebec143f400379a1b8
#
_entry.id   e925f2891c41daebec143f400379a1b8
#
_cell.length_a   1.000
_cell.length_b   1.000
_cell.length_c   1.000
_cell.angle_alpha   90.00
_cell.angle_beta   90.00
_cell.angle_gamma   90.00
#
_symmetry.space_group_name_H-M   'P 1'
#
loop_
_entity.id
_entity.type
_entity.pdbx_description
1 polymer ?
#
loop_
_entity_poly.entity_id
_entity_poly.type
_entity_poly.pdbx_seq_one_letter_code
_entity_poly.pdbx_strand_id
1 'polypeptide(L)'
;INIHFETEKRDQNLQNVAEAIAQSPMLTGKVLSNDDQIVFSEYLDTLKDTLDDIDVISVVNKDGIRMYHSNHALIDTKYDGNMPDFESNTDYYAVDETGPSGSQRRAYAAVYDEDGEYVGVVMAIMLMKNIKAETVQMLFIFLLITVVAILIELIIAGELSGKVKKSLMGYEPDVFTAMYKMRDNILE
;
A
#
# COMPACT_ATOMS: atom_id res chain seq x y z
N ILE A 1 4.54 1.31 -13.66
CA ILE A 1 4.41 1.12 -12.19
C ILE A 1 3.37 0.05 -12.01
N ASN A 2 3.78 -1.04 -11.38
CA ASN A 2 3.00 -2.27 -11.39
C ASN A 2 2.07 -2.31 -10.16
N ILE A 3 0.95 -1.58 -10.25
CA ILE A 3 -0.08 -1.55 -9.19
C ILE A 3 -0.56 -2.98 -8.86
N HIS A 4 -0.61 -3.86 -9.84
CA HIS A 4 -0.97 -5.26 -9.66
C HIS A 4 0.03 -6.01 -8.76
N PHE A 5 1.31 -5.80 -8.96
CA PHE A 5 2.37 -6.41 -8.13
C PHE A 5 2.31 -5.95 -6.66
N GLU A 6 2.05 -4.66 -6.42
CA GLU A 6 1.89 -4.14 -5.06
C GLU A 6 0.65 -4.72 -4.37
N THR A 7 -0.44 -4.90 -5.10
CA THR A 7 -1.65 -5.53 -4.56
C THR A 7 -1.41 -7.00 -4.21
N GLU A 8 -0.79 -7.76 -5.09
CA GLU A 8 -0.45 -9.17 -4.83
C GLU A 8 0.48 -9.32 -3.62
N LYS A 9 1.48 -8.45 -3.49
CA LYS A 9 2.39 -8.47 -2.35
C LYS A 9 1.67 -8.19 -1.03
N ARG A 10 0.73 -7.24 -1.01
CA ARG A 10 -0.10 -6.94 0.16
C ARG A 10 -1.01 -8.10 0.53
N ASP A 11 -1.64 -8.73 -0.45
CA ASP A 11 -2.46 -9.92 -0.23
C ASP A 11 -1.65 -11.06 0.36
N GLN A 12 -0.47 -11.30 -0.19
CA GLN A 12 0.44 -12.32 0.32
C GLN A 12 0.88 -12.01 1.76
N ASN A 13 1.13 -10.74 2.08
CA ASN A 13 1.48 -10.33 3.45
C ASN A 13 0.31 -10.58 4.41
N LEU A 14 -0.90 -10.16 4.05
CA LEU A 14 -2.12 -10.43 4.84
C LEU A 14 -2.33 -11.94 5.09
N GLN A 15 -2.19 -12.75 4.05
CA GLN A 15 -2.32 -14.19 4.13
C GLN A 15 -1.27 -14.81 5.05
N ASN A 16 0.01 -14.45 4.86
CA ASN A 16 1.11 -14.96 5.68
C ASN A 16 0.91 -14.61 7.17
N VAL A 17 0.45 -13.40 7.47
CA VAL A 17 0.19 -12.98 8.86
C VAL A 17 -0.99 -13.76 9.44
N ALA A 18 -2.12 -13.88 8.73
CA ALA A 18 -3.27 -14.63 9.19
C ALA A 18 -2.89 -16.10 9.47
N GLU A 19 -2.15 -16.73 8.55
CA GLU A 19 -1.68 -18.12 8.67
C GLU A 19 -0.71 -18.30 9.83
N ALA A 20 0.29 -17.42 9.98
CA ALA A 20 1.26 -17.48 11.07
C ALA A 20 0.59 -17.37 12.45
N ILE A 21 -0.45 -16.53 12.57
CA ILE A 21 -1.22 -16.43 13.80
C ILE A 21 -2.08 -17.69 14.01
N ALA A 22 -2.75 -18.17 12.96
CA ALA A 22 -3.61 -19.36 13.04
C ALA A 22 -2.84 -20.64 13.45
N GLN A 23 -1.59 -20.76 13.01
CA GLN A 23 -0.69 -21.87 13.35
C GLN A 23 0.04 -21.67 14.69
N SER A 24 -0.17 -20.55 15.38
CA SER A 24 0.47 -20.31 16.67
C SER A 24 0.00 -21.34 17.71
N PRO A 25 0.93 -21.96 18.47
CA PRO A 25 0.56 -22.87 19.56
C PRO A 25 -0.37 -22.26 20.61
N MET A 26 -0.39 -20.93 20.72
CA MET A 26 -1.32 -20.22 21.60
C MET A 26 -2.77 -20.35 21.15
N LEU A 27 -3.02 -20.50 19.85
CA LEU A 27 -4.37 -20.66 19.28
C LEU A 27 -4.80 -22.13 19.20
N THR A 28 -3.88 -23.03 18.85
CA THR A 28 -4.19 -24.46 18.65
C THR A 28 -4.39 -25.23 19.94
N GLY A 29 -3.81 -24.79 21.05
CA GLY A 29 -3.75 -25.60 22.27
C GLY A 29 -4.82 -25.34 23.34
N LYS A 30 -5.28 -24.11 23.58
CA LYS A 30 -6.18 -23.78 24.71
C LYS A 30 -6.93 -22.46 24.61
N VAL A 31 -6.61 -21.57 23.71
CA VAL A 31 -7.01 -20.16 23.77
C VAL A 31 -8.46 -19.93 23.35
N LEU A 32 -9.07 -20.92 22.75
CA LEU A 32 -10.52 -20.89 22.50
C LEU A 32 -11.33 -21.30 23.74
N SER A 33 -10.65 -21.66 24.82
CA SER A 33 -11.23 -21.80 26.17
C SER A 33 -10.87 -20.56 27.00
N ASN A 34 -11.81 -19.98 27.68
CA ASN A 34 -11.76 -18.70 28.38
C ASN A 34 -10.61 -18.43 29.37
N ASP A 35 -9.72 -19.40 29.67
CA ASP A 35 -8.81 -19.32 30.80
C ASP A 35 -7.53 -18.49 30.52
N ASP A 36 -7.14 -18.25 29.22
CA ASP A 36 -5.90 -17.54 28.85
C ASP A 36 -6.14 -16.31 27.96
N GLN A 37 -7.35 -15.77 27.91
CA GLN A 37 -7.74 -14.69 27.01
C GLN A 37 -6.90 -13.40 27.18
N ILE A 38 -6.47 -13.10 28.41
CA ILE A 38 -5.67 -11.90 28.69
C ILE A 38 -4.28 -12.00 28.08
N VAL A 39 -3.59 -13.12 28.29
CA VAL A 39 -2.23 -13.34 27.75
C VAL A 39 -2.23 -13.36 26.23
N PHE A 40 -3.27 -13.94 25.66
CA PHE A 40 -3.48 -13.98 24.23
C PHE A 40 -3.74 -12.58 23.64
N SER A 41 -4.57 -11.78 24.30
CA SER A 41 -4.85 -10.42 23.86
C SER A 41 -3.58 -9.55 23.88
N GLU A 42 -2.79 -9.60 24.93
CA GLU A 42 -1.50 -8.88 25.02
C GLU A 42 -0.51 -9.31 23.96
N TYR A 43 -0.47 -10.61 23.64
CA TYR A 43 0.38 -11.12 22.55
C TYR A 43 -0.04 -10.55 21.19
N LEU A 44 -1.34 -10.59 20.86
CA LEU A 44 -1.84 -10.09 19.58
C LEU A 44 -1.77 -8.57 19.47
N ASP A 45 -1.93 -7.84 20.57
CA ASP A 45 -1.72 -6.39 20.61
C ASP A 45 -0.26 -6.04 20.27
N THR A 46 0.68 -6.74 20.95
CA THR A 46 2.11 -6.56 20.68
C THR A 46 2.47 -6.91 19.25
N LEU A 47 1.95 -8.03 18.74
CA LEU A 47 2.17 -8.46 17.37
C LEU A 47 1.64 -7.44 16.37
N LYS A 48 0.41 -6.97 16.55
CA LYS A 48 -0.23 -5.96 15.71
C LYS A 48 0.60 -4.66 15.67
N ASP A 49 1.14 -4.22 16.81
CA ASP A 49 1.95 -3.00 16.89
C ASP A 49 3.32 -3.12 16.20
N THR A 50 3.78 -4.34 15.93
CA THR A 50 5.01 -4.59 15.16
C THR A 50 4.78 -4.73 13.66
N LEU A 51 3.54 -4.80 13.20
CA LEU A 51 3.16 -5.03 11.81
C LEU A 51 2.66 -3.73 11.18
N ASP A 52 3.51 -3.08 10.39
CA ASP A 52 3.22 -1.77 9.76
C ASP A 52 2.02 -1.81 8.79
N ASP A 53 1.81 -2.95 8.11
CA ASP A 53 0.80 -3.09 7.06
C ASP A 53 -0.52 -3.70 7.55
N ILE A 54 -0.65 -4.02 8.85
CA ILE A 54 -1.85 -4.64 9.42
C ILE A 54 -2.54 -3.65 10.36
N ASP A 55 -3.72 -3.21 9.97
CA ASP A 55 -4.50 -2.27 10.78
C ASP A 55 -5.29 -2.95 11.89
N VAL A 56 -5.80 -4.17 11.62
CA VAL A 56 -6.66 -4.91 12.55
C VAL A 56 -6.35 -6.40 12.47
N ILE A 57 -6.28 -7.04 13.62
CA ILE A 57 -6.32 -8.49 13.78
C ILE A 57 -7.62 -8.84 14.49
N SER A 58 -8.31 -9.88 14.06
CA SER A 58 -9.49 -10.42 14.73
C SER A 58 -9.44 -11.95 14.73
N VAL A 59 -9.84 -12.53 15.85
CA VAL A 59 -9.97 -13.98 16.00
C VAL A 59 -11.41 -14.30 16.38
N VAL A 60 -12.05 -15.20 15.63
CA VAL A 60 -13.44 -15.59 15.83
C VAL A 60 -13.49 -17.09 16.03
N ASN A 61 -14.21 -17.56 17.04
CA ASN A 61 -14.39 -18.99 17.28
C ASN A 61 -15.45 -19.59 16.33
N LYS A 62 -15.60 -20.92 16.37
CA LYS A 62 -16.57 -21.66 15.54
C LYS A 62 -18.04 -21.23 15.76
N ASP A 63 -18.36 -20.65 16.92
CA ASP A 63 -19.70 -20.15 17.23
C ASP A 63 -19.95 -18.73 16.71
N GLY A 64 -18.94 -18.14 16.05
CA GLY A 64 -18.99 -16.80 15.50
C GLY A 64 -18.78 -15.70 16.53
N ILE A 65 -18.19 -16.01 17.69
CA ILE A 65 -17.89 -15.01 18.73
C ILE A 65 -16.44 -14.54 18.56
N ARG A 66 -16.24 -13.23 18.64
CA ARG A 66 -14.90 -12.62 18.57
C ARG A 66 -14.16 -12.86 19.88
N MET A 67 -13.19 -13.76 19.83
CA MET A 67 -12.29 -14.05 20.96
C MET A 67 -11.23 -12.97 21.12
N TYR A 68 -10.87 -12.31 20.03
CA TYR A 68 -9.99 -11.15 20.00
C TYR A 68 -10.37 -10.21 18.86
N HIS A 69 -10.12 -8.93 19.08
CA HIS A 69 -10.17 -7.89 18.05
C HIS A 69 -9.28 -6.73 18.49
N SER A 70 -8.50 -6.12 17.57
CA SER A 70 -7.65 -4.95 17.88
C SER A 70 -8.43 -3.75 18.43
N ASN A 71 -9.73 -3.63 18.12
CA ASN A 71 -10.66 -2.80 18.90
C ASN A 71 -11.30 -3.65 19.97
N HIS A 72 -10.79 -3.60 21.20
CA HIS A 72 -11.22 -4.43 22.32
C HIS A 72 -12.73 -4.30 22.67
N ALA A 73 -13.37 -3.19 22.27
CA ALA A 73 -14.82 -3.03 22.43
C ALA A 73 -15.66 -4.05 21.64
N LEU A 74 -15.04 -4.75 20.68
CA LEU A 74 -15.69 -5.78 19.88
C LEU A 74 -15.42 -7.20 20.37
N ILE A 75 -14.59 -7.41 21.38
CA ILE A 75 -14.37 -8.71 22.01
C ILE A 75 -15.69 -9.19 22.64
N ASP A 76 -15.93 -10.49 22.62
CA ASP A 76 -17.15 -11.17 23.07
C ASP A 76 -18.42 -10.80 22.29
N THR A 77 -18.30 -10.03 21.21
CA THR A 77 -19.43 -9.75 20.32
C THR A 77 -19.52 -10.77 19.18
N LYS A 78 -20.73 -10.96 18.67
CA LYS A 78 -20.95 -11.83 17.52
C LYS A 78 -20.39 -11.19 16.24
N TYR A 79 -19.68 -11.99 15.46
CA TYR A 79 -19.26 -11.61 14.11
C TYR A 79 -20.48 -11.65 13.17
N ASP A 80 -20.72 -10.57 12.47
CA ASP A 80 -21.87 -10.36 11.57
C ASP A 80 -21.49 -10.32 10.08
N GLY A 81 -20.18 -10.52 9.77
CA GLY A 81 -19.69 -10.61 8.39
C GLY A 81 -19.85 -12.01 7.79
N ASN A 82 -19.53 -12.12 6.52
CA ASN A 82 -19.49 -13.40 5.84
C ASN A 82 -18.28 -14.22 6.32
N MET A 83 -18.53 -15.42 6.83
CA MET A 83 -17.45 -16.37 7.11
C MET A 83 -17.12 -17.15 5.86
N PRO A 84 -15.82 -17.34 5.55
CA PRO A 84 -15.40 -18.24 4.49
C PRO A 84 -15.85 -19.67 4.78
N ASP A 85 -16.17 -20.39 3.71
CA ASP A 85 -16.37 -21.83 3.76
C ASP A 85 -15.02 -22.54 3.61
N PHE A 86 -14.46 -22.99 4.72
CA PHE A 86 -13.20 -23.74 4.75
C PHE A 86 -13.35 -25.24 4.43
N GLU A 87 -14.57 -25.74 4.24
CA GLU A 87 -14.79 -27.15 3.87
C GLU A 87 -14.31 -27.49 2.46
N SER A 88 -14.14 -26.46 1.60
CA SER A 88 -13.74 -26.63 0.20
C SER A 88 -12.24 -26.50 -0.11
N ASN A 89 -11.34 -26.62 0.87
CA ASN A 89 -9.88 -26.65 0.72
C ASN A 89 -9.15 -25.31 0.49
N THR A 90 -9.73 -24.20 0.84
CA THR A 90 -8.99 -22.92 0.89
C THR A 90 -8.87 -22.46 2.33
N ASP A 91 -7.73 -22.72 2.95
CA ASP A 91 -7.50 -22.37 4.35
C ASP A 91 -7.42 -20.86 4.58
N TYR A 92 -7.12 -20.08 3.53
CA TYR A 92 -7.05 -18.62 3.61
C TYR A 92 -7.22 -17.96 2.23
N TYR A 93 -7.74 -16.73 2.21
CA TYR A 93 -7.84 -15.90 1.01
C TYR A 93 -8.01 -14.42 1.35
N ALA A 94 -7.65 -13.53 0.42
CA ALA A 94 -7.82 -12.10 0.55
C ALA A 94 -9.04 -11.63 -0.24
N VAL A 95 -9.90 -10.83 0.38
CA VAL A 95 -11.12 -10.28 -0.23
C VAL A 95 -11.32 -8.81 0.15
N ASP A 96 -12.09 -8.08 -0.67
CA ASP A 96 -12.54 -6.74 -0.33
C ASP A 96 -13.89 -6.83 0.39
N GLU A 97 -13.94 -6.29 1.61
CA GLU A 97 -15.10 -6.34 2.50
C GLU A 97 -15.40 -4.96 3.09
N THR A 98 -16.60 -4.79 3.61
CA THR A 98 -16.95 -3.62 4.42
C THR A 98 -17.22 -4.05 5.85
N GLY A 99 -16.47 -3.48 6.79
CA GLY A 99 -16.58 -3.77 8.21
C GLY A 99 -16.84 -2.54 9.04
N PRO A 100 -16.83 -2.67 10.41
CA PRO A 100 -17.07 -1.56 11.33
C PRO A 100 -16.17 -0.34 11.11
N SER A 101 -14.95 -0.58 10.62
CA SER A 101 -13.95 0.47 10.33
C SER A 101 -13.96 0.97 8.87
N GLY A 102 -14.95 0.58 8.07
CA GLY A 102 -15.10 0.95 6.67
C GLY A 102 -14.64 -0.15 5.71
N SER A 103 -14.32 0.24 4.46
CA SER A 103 -13.87 -0.67 3.42
C SER A 103 -12.50 -1.26 3.78
N GLN A 104 -12.36 -2.56 3.67
CA GLN A 104 -11.24 -3.35 4.19
C GLN A 104 -10.82 -4.41 3.17
N ARG A 105 -9.52 -4.71 3.16
CA ARG A 105 -8.99 -5.91 2.54
C ARG A 105 -8.63 -6.90 3.63
N ARG A 106 -9.11 -8.14 3.52
CA ARG A 106 -8.98 -9.16 4.57
C ARG A 106 -8.37 -10.43 4.02
N ALA A 107 -7.50 -11.04 4.82
CA ALA A 107 -7.16 -12.44 4.67
C ALA A 107 -7.72 -13.22 5.85
N TYR A 108 -8.09 -14.45 5.60
CA TYR A 108 -8.63 -15.37 6.57
C TYR A 108 -7.76 -16.61 6.65
N ALA A 109 -7.54 -17.14 7.84
CA ALA A 109 -6.89 -18.42 8.04
C ALA A 109 -7.67 -19.23 9.06
N ALA A 110 -8.04 -20.46 8.69
CA ALA A 110 -8.73 -21.38 9.59
C ALA A 110 -7.80 -21.81 10.72
N VAL A 111 -8.34 -21.95 11.91
CA VAL A 111 -7.68 -22.51 13.09
C VAL A 111 -8.21 -23.89 13.34
N TYR A 112 -7.30 -24.86 13.42
CA TYR A 112 -7.59 -26.24 13.76
C TYR A 112 -6.95 -26.59 15.09
N ASP A 113 -7.61 -27.46 15.87
CA ASP A 113 -7.03 -27.99 17.09
C ASP A 113 -6.03 -29.14 16.83
N GLU A 114 -5.51 -29.74 17.91
CA GLU A 114 -4.56 -30.86 17.82
C GLU A 114 -5.15 -32.11 17.18
N ASP A 115 -6.47 -32.25 17.19
CA ASP A 115 -7.21 -33.36 16.57
C ASP A 115 -7.58 -33.06 15.10
N GLY A 116 -7.25 -31.85 14.59
CA GLY A 116 -7.54 -31.41 13.23
C GLY A 116 -8.98 -30.90 13.02
N GLU A 117 -9.72 -30.67 14.10
CA GLU A 117 -11.06 -30.10 14.04
C GLU A 117 -11.03 -28.59 13.92
N TYR A 118 -11.89 -28.02 13.07
CA TYR A 118 -12.04 -26.58 12.93
C TYR A 118 -12.59 -25.95 14.20
N VAL A 119 -11.85 -24.98 14.75
CA VAL A 119 -12.20 -24.31 16.01
C VAL A 119 -12.40 -22.80 15.87
N GLY A 120 -11.99 -22.20 14.76
CA GLY A 120 -12.17 -20.79 14.52
C GLY A 120 -11.40 -20.25 13.33
N VAL A 121 -11.34 -18.93 13.22
CA VAL A 121 -10.69 -18.23 12.13
C VAL A 121 -9.92 -17.02 12.65
N VAL A 122 -8.74 -16.78 12.06
CA VAL A 122 -7.97 -15.55 12.18
C VAL A 122 -8.23 -14.68 10.97
N MET A 123 -8.42 -13.40 11.20
CA MET A 123 -8.50 -12.37 10.15
C MET A 123 -7.38 -11.36 10.33
N ALA A 124 -6.55 -11.20 9.30
CA ALA A 124 -5.65 -10.06 9.15
C ALA A 124 -6.29 -9.04 8.20
N ILE A 125 -6.34 -7.79 8.61
CA ILE A 125 -7.16 -6.76 7.95
C ILE A 125 -6.34 -5.50 7.73
N MET A 126 -6.43 -4.96 6.51
CA MET A 126 -5.89 -3.67 6.09
C MET A 126 -7.03 -2.74 5.69
N LEU A 127 -7.00 -1.50 6.18
CA LEU A 127 -8.03 -0.50 5.89
C LEU A 127 -7.76 0.17 4.54
N MET A 128 -8.72 0.13 3.63
CA MET A 128 -8.59 0.70 2.29
C MET A 128 -8.37 2.22 2.28
N LYS A 129 -8.79 2.93 3.33
CA LYS A 129 -8.52 4.37 3.48
C LYS A 129 -7.02 4.67 3.62
N ASN A 130 -6.28 3.81 4.34
CA ASN A 130 -4.84 3.98 4.56
C ASN A 130 -4.08 3.73 3.25
N ILE A 131 -4.45 2.66 2.51
CA ILE A 131 -3.90 2.36 1.19
C ILE A 131 -4.12 3.52 0.22
N LYS A 132 -5.32 4.09 0.19
CA LYS A 132 -5.64 5.25 -0.67
C LYS A 132 -4.83 6.49 -0.30
N ALA A 133 -4.66 6.75 0.99
CA ALA A 133 -3.87 7.88 1.47
C ALA A 133 -2.40 7.76 1.06
N GLU A 134 -1.78 6.61 1.23
CA GLU A 134 -0.41 6.33 0.78
C GLU A 134 -0.25 6.51 -0.73
N THR A 135 -1.20 5.98 -1.52
CA THR A 135 -1.18 6.12 -2.98
C THR A 135 -1.27 7.58 -3.41
N VAL A 136 -2.16 8.38 -2.80
CA VAL A 136 -2.29 9.82 -3.08
C VAL A 136 -1.00 10.56 -2.71
N GLN A 137 -0.38 10.23 -1.58
CA GLN A 137 0.88 10.84 -1.17
C GLN A 137 2.01 10.54 -2.17
N MET A 138 2.13 9.29 -2.63
CA MET A 138 3.11 8.92 -3.67
C MET A 138 2.88 9.69 -4.97
N LEU A 139 1.63 9.79 -5.43
CA LEU A 139 1.28 10.55 -6.64
C LEU A 139 1.65 12.03 -6.50
N PHE A 140 1.43 12.61 -5.32
CA PHE A 140 1.81 14.01 -5.06
C PHE A 140 3.32 14.22 -5.13
N ILE A 141 4.12 13.30 -4.58
CA ILE A 141 5.58 13.35 -4.65
C ILE A 141 6.05 13.25 -6.11
N PHE A 142 5.48 12.33 -6.90
CA PHE A 142 5.79 12.22 -8.32
C PHE A 142 5.46 13.50 -9.09
N LEU A 143 4.30 14.10 -8.83
CA LEU A 143 3.91 15.37 -9.44
C LEU A 143 4.91 16.48 -9.10
N LEU A 144 5.33 16.58 -7.84
CA LEU A 144 6.30 17.57 -7.39
C LEU A 144 7.64 17.42 -8.14
N ILE A 145 8.16 16.18 -8.21
CA ILE A 145 9.43 15.89 -8.92
C ILE A 145 9.31 16.29 -10.40
N THR A 146 8.19 15.96 -11.04
CA THR A 146 7.95 16.29 -12.43
C THR A 146 7.94 17.81 -12.66
N VAL A 147 7.26 18.56 -11.80
CA VAL A 147 7.22 20.02 -11.87
C VAL A 147 8.62 20.62 -11.70
N VAL A 148 9.41 20.13 -10.75
CA VAL A 148 10.79 20.59 -10.54
C VAL A 148 11.66 20.29 -11.78
N ALA A 149 11.54 19.11 -12.37
CA ALA A 149 12.27 18.74 -13.59
C ALA A 149 11.94 19.68 -14.75
N ILE A 150 10.64 19.97 -14.99
CA ILE A 150 10.20 20.91 -16.02
C ILE A 150 10.77 22.31 -15.79
N LEU A 151 10.79 22.79 -14.54
CA LEU A 151 11.36 24.12 -14.23
C LEU A 151 12.86 24.17 -14.54
N ILE A 152 13.61 23.12 -14.22
CA ILE A 152 15.04 23.02 -14.54
C ILE A 152 15.25 23.02 -16.05
N GLU A 153 14.46 22.25 -16.81
CA GLU A 153 14.53 22.23 -18.27
C GLU A 153 14.25 23.60 -18.89
N LEU A 154 13.24 24.33 -18.39
CA LEU A 154 12.92 25.68 -18.85
C LEU A 154 14.07 26.68 -18.59
N ILE A 155 14.73 26.59 -17.45
CA ILE A 155 15.90 27.42 -17.14
C ILE A 155 17.04 27.13 -18.10
N ILE A 156 17.38 25.86 -18.32
CA ILE A 156 18.43 25.45 -19.24
C ILE A 156 18.11 25.88 -20.68
N ALA A 157 16.87 25.67 -21.12
CA ALA A 157 16.41 26.08 -22.45
C ALA A 157 16.48 27.59 -22.63
N GLY A 158 16.12 28.37 -21.60
CA GLY A 158 16.23 29.81 -21.60
C GLY A 158 17.68 30.32 -21.74
N GLU A 159 18.60 29.72 -20.97
CA GLU A 159 20.04 30.05 -21.08
C GLU A 159 20.64 29.69 -22.43
N LEU A 160 20.31 28.49 -22.96
CA LEU A 160 20.78 28.06 -24.30
C LEU A 160 20.23 28.97 -25.39
N SER A 161 18.93 29.28 -25.36
CA SER A 161 18.30 30.18 -26.31
C SER A 161 18.94 31.57 -26.30
N GLY A 162 19.25 32.11 -25.11
CA GLY A 162 19.94 33.37 -24.93
C GLY A 162 21.35 33.38 -25.53
N LYS A 163 22.12 32.29 -25.34
CA LYS A 163 23.48 32.12 -25.91
C LYS A 163 23.43 32.00 -27.43
N VAL A 164 22.51 31.21 -27.98
CA VAL A 164 22.33 31.04 -29.44
C VAL A 164 21.92 32.36 -30.06
N LYS A 165 20.96 33.09 -29.51
CA LYS A 165 20.52 34.39 -30.01
C LYS A 165 21.68 35.41 -30.00
N LYS A 166 22.48 35.46 -28.92
CA LYS A 166 23.65 36.35 -28.85
C LYS A 166 24.74 35.98 -29.86
N SER A 167 24.94 34.67 -30.11
CA SER A 167 25.90 34.21 -31.12
C SER A 167 25.44 34.52 -32.54
N LEU A 168 24.16 34.41 -32.84
CA LEU A 168 23.60 34.71 -34.17
C LEU A 168 23.50 36.23 -34.42
N MET A 169 23.11 37.04 -33.44
CA MET A 169 23.04 38.50 -33.56
C MET A 169 24.42 39.16 -33.66
N GLY A 170 25.50 38.50 -33.20
CA GLY A 170 26.87 38.98 -33.40
C GLY A 170 27.40 38.78 -34.81
N TYR A 171 26.75 37.99 -35.65
CA TYR A 171 27.18 37.66 -37.02
C TYR A 171 26.51 38.51 -38.13
N GLU A 172 25.34 39.10 -37.87
CA GLU A 172 24.53 39.71 -38.94
C GLU A 172 24.93 41.13 -39.38
N PRO A 173 25.45 42.05 -38.57
CA PRO A 173 25.72 43.42 -39.06
C PRO A 173 26.94 43.51 -39.97
N ASP A 174 27.98 42.71 -39.71
CA ASP A 174 29.27 42.86 -40.43
C ASP A 174 29.27 42.20 -41.82
N VAL A 175 28.60 41.06 -41.98
CA VAL A 175 28.57 40.33 -43.26
C VAL A 175 27.73 41.06 -44.29
N PHE A 176 26.60 41.60 -43.95
CA PHE A 176 25.75 42.39 -44.83
C PHE A 176 26.42 43.71 -45.21
N THR A 177 27.04 44.40 -44.27
CA THR A 177 27.77 45.65 -44.53
C THR A 177 28.98 45.41 -45.41
N ALA A 178 29.70 44.29 -45.22
CA ALA A 178 30.82 43.91 -46.11
C ALA A 178 30.37 43.55 -47.54
N MET A 179 29.23 42.84 -47.66
CA MET A 179 28.63 42.52 -48.95
C MET A 179 28.16 43.79 -49.71
N TYR A 180 27.55 44.75 -49.02
CA TYR A 180 27.16 46.02 -49.64
C TYR A 180 28.37 46.85 -50.09
N LYS A 181 29.46 46.92 -49.34
CA LYS A 181 30.69 47.56 -49.73
C LYS A 181 31.39 46.92 -50.90
N MET A 182 31.37 45.54 -50.96
CA MET A 182 31.93 44.84 -52.15
C MET A 182 31.11 45.11 -53.40
N ARG A 183 29.80 45.15 -53.33
CA ARG A 183 28.97 45.47 -54.49
C ARG A 183 29.25 46.88 -55.02
N ASP A 184 29.36 47.87 -54.15
CA ASP A 184 29.60 49.25 -54.56
C ASP A 184 30.99 49.42 -55.19
N ASN A 185 32.03 48.69 -54.77
CA ASN A 185 33.35 48.69 -55.35
C ASN A 185 33.45 47.94 -56.71
N ILE A 186 32.45 47.17 -57.11
CA ILE A 186 32.39 46.46 -58.41
C ILE A 186 31.66 47.32 -59.45
N LEU A 187 30.93 48.32 -59.05
CA LEU A 187 30.11 49.16 -59.92
C LEU A 187 30.79 50.51 -60.27
N GLU A 188 31.95 50.82 -59.65
CA GLU A 188 32.87 51.88 -60.06
C GLU A 188 33.94 51.34 -61.03
#